data_0ad0885802f74395be1728038b9d3617
#
_entry.id   0ad0885802f74395be1728038b9d3617
#
_cell.length_a   1.000
_cell.length_b   1.000
_cell.length_c   1.000
_cell.angle_alpha   90.00
_cell.angle_beta   90.00
_cell.angle_gamma   90.00
#
_symmetry.space_group_name_H-M   'P 1'
#
loop_
_entity.id
_entity.type
_entity.pdbx_description
1 polymer ?
#
loop_
_entity_poly.entity_id
_entity_poly.type
_entity_poly.pdbx_seq_one_letter_code
_entity_poly.pdbx_strand_id
1 'polypeptide(L)'
;NSIKNQGDIMKETTVKYFNDTAKDYDNSHDGKFVNCMYQEIVDRVRNLEGDKILDLGCGNGNIINLLKKEREASYYGLDICENMIEEAKKKCGEDVKFTVGDSENLPYKDDQFDIIICNASFHHYTKPEVAIKEIKRVLKSGGTLILGDPTIPELVRGLFNKMLPYTNSGDFKIYGKKDIVPSFESQGFEIDNWKKLNYRTFIFNAKKK
;
A
#
# COMPACT_ATOMS: atom_id res chain seq x y z
N ASN A 1 -30.36 -11.80 -1.43
CA ASN A 1 -29.04 -12.36 -1.72
C ASN A 1 -28.47 -11.61 -2.93
N SER A 2 -27.73 -10.51 -2.71
CA SER A 2 -26.96 -9.90 -3.79
C SER A 2 -25.86 -10.85 -4.23
N ILE A 3 -25.81 -11.17 -5.51
CA ILE A 3 -24.70 -11.92 -6.09
C ILE A 3 -23.46 -11.04 -5.90
N LYS A 4 -22.49 -11.51 -5.06
CA LYS A 4 -21.21 -10.81 -4.88
C LYS A 4 -20.49 -10.76 -6.22
N ASN A 5 -19.96 -9.61 -6.58
CA ASN A 5 -19.10 -9.51 -7.74
C ASN A 5 -17.69 -10.09 -7.44
N GLN A 6 -16.92 -10.36 -8.49
CA GLN A 6 -15.60 -10.97 -8.37
C GLN A 6 -14.64 -10.15 -7.48
N GLY A 7 -14.73 -8.82 -7.54
CA GLY A 7 -13.91 -7.93 -6.70
C GLY A 7 -14.22 -8.10 -5.21
N ASP A 8 -15.51 -8.22 -4.84
CA ASP A 8 -15.89 -8.41 -3.44
C ASP A 8 -15.36 -9.75 -2.89
N ILE A 9 -15.42 -10.82 -3.70
CA ILE A 9 -14.89 -12.13 -3.33
C ILE A 9 -13.36 -12.06 -3.11
N MET A 10 -12.65 -11.39 -4.00
CA MET A 10 -11.19 -11.24 -3.88
C MET A 10 -10.81 -10.42 -2.65
N LYS A 11 -11.52 -9.32 -2.37
CA LYS A 11 -11.32 -8.51 -1.16
C LYS A 11 -11.53 -9.35 0.12
N GLU A 12 -12.58 -10.15 0.18
CA GLU A 12 -12.82 -11.07 1.31
C GLU A 12 -11.70 -12.12 1.45
N THR A 13 -11.21 -12.66 0.34
CA THR A 13 -10.09 -13.61 0.35
C THR A 13 -8.83 -12.95 0.92
N THR A 14 -8.51 -11.74 0.48
CA THR A 14 -7.40 -10.93 1.01
C THR A 14 -7.53 -10.72 2.52
N VAL A 15 -8.69 -10.24 2.98
CA VAL A 15 -8.97 -9.99 4.40
C VAL A 15 -8.81 -11.26 5.22
N LYS A 16 -9.36 -12.38 4.75
CA LYS A 16 -9.21 -13.67 5.45
C LYS A 16 -7.76 -14.09 5.56
N TYR A 17 -7.03 -14.11 4.44
CA TYR A 17 -5.63 -14.53 4.39
C TYR A 17 -4.75 -13.74 5.36
N PHE A 18 -4.83 -12.40 5.33
CA PHE A 18 -4.00 -11.56 6.18
C PHE A 18 -4.45 -11.56 7.64
N ASN A 19 -5.74 -11.71 7.94
CA ASN A 19 -6.19 -11.91 9.32
C ASN A 19 -5.66 -13.23 9.91
N ASP A 20 -5.65 -14.32 9.12
CA ASP A 20 -5.17 -15.62 9.56
C ASP A 20 -3.64 -15.64 9.80
N THR A 21 -2.89 -14.83 9.05
CA THR A 21 -1.42 -14.78 9.09
C THR A 21 -0.84 -13.65 9.95
N ALA A 22 -1.65 -12.72 10.45
CA ALA A 22 -1.21 -11.49 11.10
C ALA A 22 -0.18 -11.69 12.22
N LYS A 23 -0.39 -12.68 13.12
CA LYS A 23 0.49 -12.94 14.27
C LYS A 23 1.89 -13.40 13.89
N ASP A 24 2.04 -14.11 12.78
CA ASP A 24 3.31 -14.65 12.30
C ASP A 24 3.74 -14.05 10.95
N TYR A 25 3.17 -12.90 10.59
CA TYR A 25 3.38 -12.28 9.28
C TYR A 25 4.86 -12.04 8.97
N ASP A 26 5.65 -11.59 9.92
CA ASP A 26 7.07 -11.28 9.72
C ASP A 26 7.90 -12.53 9.33
N ASN A 27 7.48 -13.71 9.75
CA ASN A 27 8.10 -15.00 9.40
C ASN A 27 7.51 -15.62 8.14
N SER A 28 6.36 -15.12 7.67
CA SER A 28 5.70 -15.60 6.45
C SER A 28 6.56 -15.36 5.20
N HIS A 29 6.19 -16.01 4.11
CA HIS A 29 6.81 -15.77 2.80
C HIS A 29 6.64 -14.31 2.38
N ASP A 30 5.44 -13.76 2.55
CA ASP A 30 5.09 -12.41 2.13
C ASP A 30 5.80 -11.36 2.97
N GLY A 31 5.82 -11.49 4.30
CA GLY A 31 6.55 -10.60 5.19
C GLY A 31 8.04 -10.52 4.87
N LYS A 32 8.68 -11.66 4.59
CA LYS A 32 10.08 -11.72 4.15
C LYS A 32 10.29 -11.11 2.77
N PHE A 33 9.35 -11.33 1.86
CA PHE A 33 9.43 -10.81 0.50
C PHE A 33 9.39 -9.28 0.47
N VAL A 34 8.46 -8.66 1.20
CA VAL A 34 8.26 -7.21 1.19
C VAL A 34 9.35 -6.43 1.93
N ASN A 35 10.08 -7.10 2.82
CA ASN A 35 11.16 -6.49 3.62
C ASN A 35 12.24 -5.82 2.76
N CYS A 36 12.48 -6.31 1.54
CA CYS A 36 13.46 -5.70 0.64
C CYS A 36 13.12 -4.25 0.21
N MET A 37 11.88 -3.80 0.40
CA MET A 37 11.43 -2.45 0.06
C MET A 37 11.54 -1.47 1.23
N TYR A 38 11.62 -1.95 2.47
CA TYR A 38 11.50 -1.09 3.66
C TYR A 38 12.58 -0.03 3.76
N GLN A 39 13.85 -0.39 3.55
CA GLN A 39 14.95 0.57 3.64
C GLN A 39 14.83 1.68 2.58
N GLU A 40 14.49 1.34 1.36
CA GLU A 40 14.28 2.33 0.29
C GLU A 40 13.13 3.28 0.62
N ILE A 41 12.03 2.77 1.24
CA ILE A 41 10.91 3.62 1.68
C ILE A 41 11.39 4.59 2.78
N VAL A 42 12.10 4.10 3.79
CA VAL A 42 12.64 4.92 4.88
C VAL A 42 13.55 6.01 4.31
N ASP A 43 14.45 5.66 3.40
CA ASP A 43 15.37 6.61 2.76
C ASP A 43 14.64 7.69 1.96
N ARG A 44 13.54 7.33 1.26
CA ARG A 44 12.70 8.28 0.54
C ARG A 44 11.96 9.22 1.49
N VAL A 45 11.35 8.69 2.53
CA VAL A 45 10.64 9.50 3.55
C VAL A 45 11.59 10.47 4.22
N ARG A 46 12.85 10.07 4.50
CA ARG A 46 13.89 10.95 5.11
C ARG A 46 14.14 12.20 4.28
N ASN A 47 14.01 12.12 2.96
CA ASN A 47 14.29 13.22 2.03
C ASN A 47 13.03 14.05 1.68
N LEU A 48 11.87 13.76 2.27
CA LEU A 48 10.63 14.50 2.04
C LEU A 48 10.31 15.40 3.24
N GLU A 49 9.72 16.56 2.95
CA GLU A 49 9.19 17.46 3.96
C GLU A 49 7.77 17.05 4.40
N GLY A 50 7.37 17.51 5.59
CA GLY A 50 6.06 17.26 6.16
C GLY A 50 6.10 16.21 7.26
N ASP A 51 5.15 16.28 8.18
CA ASP A 51 5.13 15.51 9.42
C ASP A 51 3.85 14.71 9.66
N LYS A 52 2.89 14.74 8.72
CA LYS A 52 1.70 13.87 8.75
C LYS A 52 1.84 12.77 7.71
N ILE A 53 2.11 11.57 8.18
CA ILE A 53 2.45 10.41 7.35
C ILE A 53 1.39 9.34 7.52
N LEU A 54 0.79 8.89 6.40
CA LEU A 54 -0.12 7.75 6.35
C LEU A 54 0.57 6.56 5.70
N ASP A 55 0.55 5.41 6.37
CA ASP A 55 0.87 4.11 5.79
C ASP A 55 -0.44 3.42 5.41
N LEU A 56 -0.70 3.30 4.11
CA LEU A 56 -1.94 2.77 3.52
C LEU A 56 -1.74 1.30 3.13
N GLY A 57 -2.49 0.42 3.79
CA GLY A 57 -2.22 -1.01 3.82
C GLY A 57 -1.02 -1.30 4.73
N CYS A 58 -1.06 -0.77 5.96
CA CYS A 58 0.09 -0.75 6.87
C CYS A 58 0.45 -2.13 7.44
N GLY A 59 -0.39 -3.14 7.23
CA GLY A 59 -0.21 -4.47 7.80
C GLY A 59 0.03 -4.41 9.31
N ASN A 60 1.01 -5.15 9.79
CA ASN A 60 1.39 -5.18 11.20
C ASN A 60 2.32 -4.01 11.65
N GLY A 61 2.39 -2.93 10.87
CA GLY A 61 3.05 -1.67 11.25
C GLY A 61 4.57 -1.63 11.08
N ASN A 62 5.17 -2.52 10.31
CA ASN A 62 6.62 -2.61 10.15
C ASN A 62 7.25 -1.30 9.68
N ILE A 63 6.70 -0.65 8.65
CA ILE A 63 7.25 0.59 8.09
C ILE A 63 7.14 1.72 9.11
N ILE A 64 5.99 1.89 9.76
CA ILE A 64 5.80 2.91 10.80
C ILE A 64 6.80 2.71 11.94
N ASN A 65 6.98 1.47 12.39
CA ASN A 65 7.93 1.16 13.46
C ASN A 65 9.40 1.49 13.09
N LEU A 66 9.76 1.36 11.82
CA LEU A 66 11.08 1.78 11.32
C LEU A 66 11.16 3.30 11.26
N LEU A 67 10.18 3.97 10.70
CA LEU A 67 10.17 5.43 10.54
C LEU A 67 10.20 6.17 11.88
N LYS A 68 9.51 5.67 12.90
CA LYS A 68 9.52 6.23 14.26
C LYS A 68 10.93 6.29 14.90
N LYS A 69 11.86 5.44 14.45
CA LYS A 69 13.25 5.46 14.91
C LYS A 69 14.10 6.52 14.20
N GLU A 70 13.61 7.00 13.05
CA GLU A 70 14.37 7.89 12.16
C GLU A 70 13.90 9.35 12.23
N ARG A 71 12.63 9.60 12.50
CA ARG A 71 12.07 10.96 12.59
C ARG A 71 10.83 11.06 13.46
N GLU A 72 10.68 12.19 14.11
CA GLU A 72 9.43 12.58 14.76
C GLU A 72 8.40 13.03 13.71
N ALA A 73 7.22 12.43 13.74
CA ALA A 73 6.09 12.75 12.89
C ALA A 73 4.77 12.26 13.50
N SER A 74 3.66 12.74 12.98
CA SER A 74 2.33 12.20 13.27
C SER A 74 2.05 11.03 12.35
N TYR A 75 2.11 9.82 12.86
CA TYR A 75 1.92 8.60 12.10
C TYR A 75 0.48 8.11 12.14
N TYR A 76 0.00 7.70 10.97
CA TYR A 76 -1.29 7.07 10.76
C TYR A 76 -1.09 5.77 10.00
N GLY A 77 -1.79 4.72 10.40
CA GLY A 77 -1.82 3.46 9.69
C GLY A 77 -3.26 3.07 9.37
N LEU A 78 -3.50 2.63 8.15
CA LEU A 78 -4.80 2.07 7.76
C LEU A 78 -4.58 0.71 7.12
N ASP A 79 -5.36 -0.26 7.56
CA ASP A 79 -5.44 -1.59 6.95
C ASP A 79 -6.87 -2.09 6.98
N ILE A 80 -7.26 -2.92 6.02
CA ILE A 80 -8.58 -3.53 5.99
C ILE A 80 -8.70 -4.70 6.97
N CYS A 81 -7.57 -5.24 7.43
CA CYS A 81 -7.49 -6.42 8.28
C CYS A 81 -7.37 -6.02 9.75
N GLU A 82 -8.40 -6.33 10.55
CA GLU A 82 -8.45 -5.99 11.98
C GLU A 82 -7.28 -6.61 12.76
N ASN A 83 -6.97 -7.89 12.52
CA ASN A 83 -5.86 -8.58 13.20
C ASN A 83 -4.49 -7.95 12.88
N MET A 84 -4.30 -7.43 11.66
CA MET A 84 -3.09 -6.67 11.30
C MET A 84 -2.99 -5.38 12.13
N ILE A 85 -4.10 -4.64 12.26
CA ILE A 85 -4.14 -3.42 13.07
C ILE A 85 -3.87 -3.71 14.55
N GLU A 86 -4.37 -4.83 15.09
CA GLU A 86 -4.06 -5.23 16.46
C GLU A 86 -2.55 -5.48 16.66
N GLU A 87 -1.90 -6.19 15.74
CA GLU A 87 -0.46 -6.42 15.81
C GLU A 87 0.34 -5.13 15.60
N ALA A 88 -0.12 -4.24 14.71
CA ALA A 88 0.49 -2.93 14.50
C ALA A 88 0.46 -2.05 15.77
N LYS A 89 -0.67 -2.01 16.48
CA LYS A 89 -0.79 -1.28 17.76
C LYS A 89 0.19 -1.81 18.82
N LYS A 90 0.30 -3.14 18.95
CA LYS A 90 1.27 -3.77 19.87
C LYS A 90 2.71 -3.40 19.52
N LYS A 91 3.05 -3.35 18.23
CA LYS A 91 4.40 -3.09 17.73
C LYS A 91 4.80 -1.62 17.81
N CYS A 92 3.89 -0.71 17.45
CA CYS A 92 4.21 0.72 17.27
C CYS A 92 3.85 1.60 18.48
N GLY A 93 2.97 1.13 19.39
CA GLY A 93 2.52 1.90 20.55
C GLY A 93 1.29 2.77 20.28
N GLU A 94 0.82 3.45 21.34
CA GLU A 94 -0.45 4.19 21.34
C GLU A 94 -0.39 5.58 20.70
N ASP A 95 0.80 6.08 20.43
CA ASP A 95 1.04 7.39 19.78
C ASP A 95 0.78 7.37 18.26
N VAL A 96 0.61 6.18 17.67
CA VAL A 96 0.24 5.98 16.27
C VAL A 96 -1.27 5.81 16.13
N LYS A 97 -1.88 6.51 15.18
CA LYS A 97 -3.32 6.44 14.93
C LYS A 97 -3.64 5.35 13.91
N PHE A 98 -4.00 4.17 14.40
CA PHE A 98 -4.40 3.05 13.56
C PHE A 98 -5.91 3.00 13.34
N THR A 99 -6.32 2.70 12.10
CA THR A 99 -7.71 2.61 11.66
C THR A 99 -7.92 1.35 10.83
N VAL A 100 -8.93 0.57 11.15
CA VAL A 100 -9.44 -0.47 10.24
C VAL A 100 -10.27 0.21 9.18
N GLY A 101 -9.91 0.06 7.91
CA GLY A 101 -10.57 0.79 6.82
C GLY A 101 -10.20 0.30 5.43
N ASP A 102 -10.93 0.80 4.46
CA ASP A 102 -10.80 0.44 3.05
C ASP A 102 -10.12 1.58 2.27
N SER A 103 -9.12 1.24 1.45
CA SER A 103 -8.43 2.18 0.55
C SER A 103 -9.35 2.84 -0.47
N GLU A 104 -10.50 2.23 -0.76
CA GLU A 104 -11.50 2.76 -1.69
C GLU A 104 -12.47 3.78 -1.02
N ASN A 105 -12.38 3.96 0.31
CA ASN A 105 -13.18 4.93 1.08
C ASN A 105 -12.42 5.32 2.35
N LEU A 106 -11.46 6.22 2.22
CA LEU A 106 -10.57 6.60 3.31
C LEU A 106 -11.29 7.48 4.36
N PRO A 107 -11.26 7.11 5.65
CA PRO A 107 -11.94 7.87 6.72
C PRO A 107 -11.15 9.10 7.15
N TYR A 108 -10.57 9.83 6.20
CA TYR A 108 -9.73 11.00 6.43
C TYR A 108 -10.26 12.21 5.67
N LYS A 109 -9.91 13.40 6.17
CA LYS A 109 -10.26 14.67 5.52
C LYS A 109 -9.43 14.90 4.25
N ASP A 110 -9.95 15.75 3.37
CA ASP A 110 -9.19 16.26 2.23
C ASP A 110 -7.91 16.95 2.71
N ASP A 111 -6.84 16.83 1.92
CA ASP A 111 -5.55 17.49 2.17
C ASP A 111 -4.98 17.30 3.58
N GLN A 112 -5.15 16.10 4.14
CA GLN A 112 -4.73 15.80 5.50
C GLN A 112 -3.26 15.42 5.62
N PHE A 113 -2.69 14.69 4.65
CA PHE A 113 -1.37 14.09 4.74
C PHE A 113 -0.33 14.77 3.85
N ASP A 114 0.88 14.89 4.36
CA ASP A 114 2.04 15.38 3.60
C ASP A 114 2.66 14.24 2.78
N ILE A 115 2.71 13.05 3.38
CA ILE A 115 3.29 11.84 2.79
C ILE A 115 2.31 10.68 2.97
N ILE A 116 2.10 9.92 1.91
CA ILE A 116 1.40 8.63 1.95
C ILE A 116 2.39 7.55 1.51
N ILE A 117 2.40 6.43 2.20
CA ILE A 117 3.15 5.24 1.83
C ILE A 117 2.12 4.18 1.44
N CYS A 118 2.36 3.44 0.37
CA CYS A 118 1.60 2.26 0.00
C CYS A 118 2.62 1.19 -0.42
N ASN A 119 2.88 0.25 0.47
CA ASN A 119 3.89 -0.78 0.26
C ASN A 119 3.26 -2.17 0.20
N ALA A 120 3.45 -2.86 -0.93
CA ALA A 120 2.95 -4.22 -1.16
C ALA A 120 1.46 -4.38 -0.81
N SER A 121 0.67 -3.39 -1.18
CA SER A 121 -0.78 -3.35 -0.89
C SER A 121 -1.60 -3.04 -2.13
N PHE A 122 -1.10 -2.22 -3.05
CA PHE A 122 -1.87 -1.71 -4.19
C PHE A 122 -2.34 -2.83 -5.14
N HIS A 123 -1.59 -3.91 -5.29
CA HIS A 123 -1.94 -5.05 -6.12
C HIS A 123 -3.17 -5.84 -5.62
N HIS A 124 -3.62 -5.61 -4.39
CA HIS A 124 -4.86 -6.18 -3.84
C HIS A 124 -6.09 -5.31 -4.11
N TYR A 125 -5.94 -4.05 -4.54
CA TYR A 125 -7.06 -3.13 -4.67
C TYR A 125 -7.96 -3.49 -5.85
N THR A 126 -9.22 -3.77 -5.56
CA THR A 126 -10.19 -4.25 -6.57
C THR A 126 -10.75 -3.13 -7.45
N LYS A 127 -10.69 -1.88 -6.95
CA LYS A 127 -11.04 -0.66 -7.69
C LYS A 127 -9.89 0.35 -7.61
N PRO A 128 -8.75 0.08 -8.28
CA PRO A 128 -7.54 0.88 -8.15
C PRO A 128 -7.76 2.36 -8.50
N GLU A 129 -8.61 2.67 -9.47
CA GLU A 129 -8.92 4.05 -9.86
C GLU A 129 -9.67 4.81 -8.74
N VAL A 130 -10.50 4.12 -7.95
CA VAL A 130 -11.17 4.71 -6.78
C VAL A 130 -10.15 4.96 -5.68
N ALA A 131 -9.28 3.99 -5.42
CA ALA A 131 -8.22 4.13 -4.42
C ALA A 131 -7.25 5.29 -4.77
N ILE A 132 -6.86 5.45 -6.04
CA ILE A 132 -6.03 6.58 -6.48
C ILE A 132 -6.74 7.93 -6.24
N LYS A 133 -8.06 8.02 -6.48
CA LYS A 133 -8.85 9.23 -6.20
C LYS A 133 -8.85 9.55 -4.71
N GLU A 134 -9.06 8.55 -3.86
CA GLU A 134 -9.03 8.70 -2.41
C GLU A 134 -7.64 9.12 -1.91
N ILE A 135 -6.57 8.47 -2.40
CA ILE A 135 -5.18 8.87 -2.13
C ILE A 135 -4.98 10.35 -2.50
N LYS A 136 -5.41 10.74 -3.70
CA LYS A 136 -5.31 12.14 -4.14
C LYS A 136 -6.10 13.09 -3.25
N ARG A 137 -7.30 12.71 -2.84
CA ARG A 137 -8.17 13.54 -2.00
C ARG A 137 -7.52 13.84 -0.65
N VAL A 138 -6.99 12.82 0.02
CA VAL A 138 -6.44 12.96 1.38
C VAL A 138 -4.99 13.47 1.39
N LEU A 139 -4.26 13.39 0.27
CA LEU A 139 -2.91 13.94 0.13
C LEU A 139 -2.98 15.44 -0.10
N LYS A 140 -2.16 16.23 0.58
CA LYS A 140 -2.04 17.68 0.37
C LYS A 140 -1.53 18.01 -1.03
N SER A 141 -1.86 19.19 -1.55
CA SER A 141 -1.23 19.72 -2.75
C SER A 141 0.29 19.81 -2.54
N GLY A 142 1.06 19.32 -3.49
CA GLY A 142 2.51 19.16 -3.38
C GLY A 142 2.98 17.98 -2.52
N GLY A 143 2.07 17.28 -1.84
CA GLY A 143 2.37 16.08 -1.08
C GLY A 143 2.79 14.89 -1.96
N THR A 144 3.42 13.90 -1.37
CA THR A 144 4.02 12.78 -2.11
C THR A 144 3.48 11.44 -1.61
N LEU A 145 3.01 10.61 -2.55
CA LEU A 145 2.82 9.18 -2.35
C LEU A 145 4.13 8.45 -2.70
N ILE A 146 4.57 7.55 -1.83
CA ILE A 146 5.62 6.55 -2.12
C ILE A 146 4.91 5.21 -2.30
N LEU A 147 4.98 4.63 -3.49
CA LEU A 147 4.36 3.34 -3.78
C LEU A 147 5.42 2.31 -4.16
N GLY A 148 5.50 1.23 -3.38
CA GLY A 148 6.31 0.06 -3.65
C GLY A 148 5.43 -1.17 -3.79
N ASP A 149 5.63 -1.97 -4.87
CA ASP A 149 4.73 -3.10 -5.13
C ASP A 149 5.45 -4.26 -5.84
N PRO A 150 4.95 -5.49 -5.73
CA PRO A 150 5.47 -6.59 -6.51
C PRO A 150 5.24 -6.40 -8.01
N THR A 151 6.13 -6.99 -8.79
CA THR A 151 6.03 -7.06 -10.25
C THR A 151 6.60 -8.37 -10.78
N ILE A 152 6.25 -8.68 -12.00
CA ILE A 152 6.84 -9.81 -12.75
C ILE A 152 7.19 -9.35 -14.17
N PRO A 153 8.05 -10.07 -14.92
CA PRO A 153 8.42 -9.70 -16.27
C PRO A 153 7.21 -9.45 -17.17
N GLU A 154 7.29 -8.40 -17.98
CA GLU A 154 6.19 -7.92 -18.84
C GLU A 154 5.64 -9.02 -19.76
N LEU A 155 6.52 -9.86 -20.28
CA LEU A 155 6.17 -10.93 -21.23
C LEU A 155 5.15 -11.92 -20.66
N VAL A 156 5.23 -12.23 -19.36
CA VAL A 156 4.36 -13.23 -18.70
C VAL A 156 3.24 -12.59 -17.87
N ARG A 157 3.35 -11.28 -17.55
CA ARG A 157 2.44 -10.59 -16.64
C ARG A 157 0.98 -10.64 -17.09
N GLY A 158 0.73 -10.45 -18.39
CA GLY A 158 -0.63 -10.50 -18.94
C GLY A 158 -1.30 -11.85 -18.76
N LEU A 159 -0.56 -12.95 -18.95
CA LEU A 159 -1.05 -14.30 -18.71
C LEU A 159 -1.25 -14.56 -17.21
N PHE A 160 -0.28 -14.17 -16.40
CA PHE A 160 -0.35 -14.32 -14.94
C PHE A 160 -1.56 -13.62 -14.35
N ASN A 161 -1.82 -12.36 -14.73
CA ASN A 161 -2.98 -11.61 -14.26
C ASN A 161 -4.32 -12.26 -14.61
N LYS A 162 -4.41 -12.99 -15.73
CA LYS A 162 -5.62 -13.76 -16.07
C LYS A 162 -5.84 -14.97 -15.17
N MET A 163 -4.79 -15.46 -14.52
CA MET A 163 -4.87 -16.60 -13.61
C MET A 163 -5.14 -16.20 -12.15
N LEU A 164 -4.86 -14.95 -11.76
CA LEU A 164 -5.04 -14.47 -10.38
C LEU A 164 -6.42 -14.76 -9.79
N PRO A 165 -7.54 -14.57 -10.51
CA PRO A 165 -8.88 -14.87 -9.98
C PRO A 165 -9.11 -16.33 -9.57
N TYR A 166 -8.25 -17.24 -9.99
CA TYR A 166 -8.31 -18.67 -9.67
C TYR A 166 -7.30 -19.08 -8.59
N THR A 167 -6.57 -18.12 -8.04
CA THR A 167 -5.64 -18.32 -6.92
C THR A 167 -6.30 -17.91 -5.60
N ASN A 168 -5.71 -18.35 -4.47
CA ASN A 168 -6.13 -17.96 -3.13
C ASN A 168 -5.22 -16.88 -2.53
N SER A 169 -4.41 -16.17 -3.36
CA SER A 169 -3.48 -15.15 -2.89
C SER A 169 -4.16 -13.84 -2.49
N GLY A 170 -5.39 -13.60 -2.97
CA GLY A 170 -6.06 -12.31 -2.80
C GLY A 170 -5.50 -11.19 -3.69
N ASP A 171 -4.56 -11.50 -4.57
CA ASP A 171 -4.01 -10.53 -5.53
C ASP A 171 -5.04 -10.21 -6.60
N PHE A 172 -5.32 -8.93 -6.81
CA PHE A 172 -6.22 -8.49 -7.87
C PHE A 172 -5.47 -8.31 -9.20
N LYS A 173 -4.31 -7.62 -9.16
CA LYS A 173 -3.53 -7.37 -10.37
C LYS A 173 -2.07 -7.06 -10.05
N ILE A 174 -1.15 -7.73 -10.72
CA ILE A 174 0.28 -7.39 -10.69
C ILE A 174 0.56 -6.34 -11.77
N TYR A 175 1.19 -5.25 -11.36
CA TYR A 175 1.45 -4.09 -12.20
C TYR A 175 2.88 -4.06 -12.74
N GLY A 176 3.06 -3.37 -13.85
CA GLY A 176 4.34 -2.90 -14.35
C GLY A 176 4.29 -1.41 -14.64
N LYS A 177 5.42 -0.80 -14.97
CA LYS A 177 5.52 0.64 -15.22
C LYS A 177 4.47 1.13 -16.24
N LYS A 178 4.32 0.39 -17.34
CA LYS A 178 3.39 0.75 -18.43
C LYS A 178 1.91 0.69 -18.04
N ASP A 179 1.59 -0.06 -16.96
CA ASP A 179 0.22 -0.19 -16.49
C ASP A 179 -0.11 0.85 -15.41
N ILE A 180 0.78 0.98 -14.39
CA ILE A 180 0.47 1.75 -13.19
C ILE A 180 0.73 3.25 -13.38
N VAL A 181 1.79 3.65 -14.10
CA VAL A 181 2.14 5.06 -14.27
C VAL A 181 1.02 5.83 -14.97
N PRO A 182 0.46 5.39 -16.12
CA PRO A 182 -0.65 6.10 -16.75
C PRO A 182 -1.90 6.23 -15.86
N SER A 183 -2.19 5.26 -14.99
CA SER A 183 -3.32 5.33 -14.06
C SER A 183 -3.18 6.48 -13.07
N PHE A 184 -1.96 6.72 -12.55
CA PHE A 184 -1.70 7.86 -11.66
C PHE A 184 -1.64 9.19 -12.40
N GLU A 185 -0.94 9.24 -13.55
CA GLU A 185 -0.81 10.47 -14.35
C GLU A 185 -2.17 10.97 -14.86
N SER A 186 -3.07 10.08 -15.28
CA SER A 186 -4.43 10.42 -15.72
C SER A 186 -5.27 11.06 -14.60
N GLN A 187 -4.90 10.86 -13.35
CA GLN A 187 -5.55 11.47 -12.19
C GLN A 187 -4.78 12.69 -11.64
N GLY A 188 -3.77 13.16 -12.36
CA GLY A 188 -3.05 14.42 -12.07
C GLY A 188 -1.93 14.26 -11.05
N PHE A 189 -1.32 13.09 -10.97
CA PHE A 189 -0.04 12.90 -10.31
C PHE A 189 1.12 13.09 -11.28
N GLU A 190 2.24 13.54 -10.75
CA GLU A 190 3.53 13.55 -11.44
C GLU A 190 4.38 12.42 -10.87
N ILE A 191 4.85 11.51 -11.74
CA ILE A 191 5.62 10.35 -11.34
C ILE A 191 7.11 10.63 -11.46
N ASP A 192 7.84 10.41 -10.38
CA ASP A 192 9.29 10.51 -10.36
C ASP A 192 9.94 9.31 -9.64
N ASN A 193 11.28 9.30 -9.69
CA ASN A 193 12.11 8.33 -8.95
C ASN A 193 11.68 6.87 -9.11
N TRP A 194 11.23 6.49 -10.34
CA TRP A 194 10.94 5.09 -10.64
C TRP A 194 12.19 4.23 -10.53
N LYS A 195 12.11 3.19 -9.70
CA LYS A 195 13.23 2.27 -9.46
C LYS A 195 12.72 0.84 -9.40
N LYS A 196 13.40 -0.09 -10.09
CA LYS A 196 13.29 -1.52 -9.79
C LYS A 196 14.31 -1.83 -8.69
N LEU A 197 13.86 -2.35 -7.56
CA LEU A 197 14.76 -2.77 -6.47
C LEU A 197 15.39 -4.13 -6.79
N ASN A 198 14.62 -4.97 -7.44
CA ASN A 198 15.06 -6.27 -7.98
C ASN A 198 14.15 -6.67 -9.16
N TYR A 199 14.24 -7.90 -9.64
CA TYR A 199 13.41 -8.37 -10.76
C TYR A 199 11.93 -8.58 -10.40
N ARG A 200 11.57 -8.54 -9.11
CA ARG A 200 10.22 -8.82 -8.58
C ARG A 200 9.55 -7.63 -7.90
N THR A 201 10.24 -6.51 -7.71
CA THR A 201 9.70 -5.34 -7.01
C THR A 201 10.10 -4.03 -7.67
N PHE A 202 9.21 -3.05 -7.61
CA PHE A 202 9.47 -1.68 -8.02
C PHE A 202 9.00 -0.70 -6.94
N ILE A 203 9.48 0.53 -7.03
CA ILE A 203 9.05 1.65 -6.20
C ILE A 203 9.10 2.95 -7.02
N PHE A 204 8.21 3.88 -6.75
CA PHE A 204 8.20 5.22 -7.32
C PHE A 204 7.58 6.24 -6.38
N ASN A 205 7.79 7.52 -6.67
CA ASN A 205 7.06 8.61 -6.04
C ASN A 205 5.99 9.14 -7.00
N ALA A 206 4.83 9.52 -6.43
CA ALA A 206 3.77 10.21 -7.15
C ALA A 206 3.42 11.49 -6.39
N LYS A 207 3.74 12.65 -6.98
CA LYS A 207 3.49 13.96 -6.41
C LYS A 207 2.13 14.49 -6.85
N LYS A 208 1.30 14.94 -5.90
CA LYS A 208 0.03 15.61 -6.21
C LYS A 208 0.32 17.01 -6.72
N LYS A 209 -0.12 17.30 -7.94
CA LYS A 209 -0.11 18.65 -8.54
C LYS A 209 -1.17 19.54 -7.94
#